data_33a72fcba7b094fb7d89392f34d34866
#
_entry.id   33a72fcba7b094fb7d89392f34d34866
#
_cell.length_a   1.000
_cell.length_b   1.000
_cell.length_c   1.000
_cell.angle_alpha   90.00
_cell.angle_beta   90.00
_cell.angle_gamma   90.00
#
_symmetry.space_group_name_H-M   'P 1'
#
loop_
_entity.id
_entity.type
_entity.pdbx_description
1 polymer ?
#
loop_
_entity_poly.entity_id
_entity_poly.type
_entity_poly.pdbx_seq_one_letter_code
_entity_poly.pdbx_strand_id
1 'polypeptide(L)'
;MKKILFSFALLLCCLGLAAAQDYNCFSVIAGRSATVDGSVLMAHNEDDPGEQMLNIYVMPATDKSLRYIWCEFPGMEVSDVFMNQFGVSVASNGCPSREDKGDLSGGGVLYEIRTSVAKYARTAREAVAIIGSMVEVFGYKGSGRSYIVADPTEGWVVSVVKGKHWVAQRVPDDQVMTIPNYYVIGEVDLDDEENFAGCQDLVDYAISRGWYKPETDGSFNFAKAYASEKSLTSASNQRRHREAWNYFFGMERPGEFASIPRKKVSLRDMMNVLSIHDVLTGDSRIGHSICNDNTVLASIFQLRPWIEFDMGCVMWNAMGHPCCQTFVPWYAGITEAPANLGRFKTAQEAEAKHMSDAKDKHKNYPDHFYWKYADNWDASYDPSAEQREIFKARRQFEKETPKDYNAFIRKFY
;
A
#
# COMPACT_ATOMS: atom_id res chain seq x y z
N MET A 1 7.63 -36.95 -64.65
CA MET A 1 6.77 -35.87 -64.08
C MET A 1 6.68 -36.11 -62.58
N LYS A 2 7.54 -35.39 -61.80
CA LYS A 2 7.58 -35.45 -60.34
C LYS A 2 6.73 -34.31 -59.78
N LYS A 3 5.70 -34.63 -59.03
CA LYS A 3 4.88 -33.65 -58.27
C LYS A 3 5.64 -33.26 -57.02
N ILE A 4 5.94 -31.96 -56.87
CA ILE A 4 6.51 -31.36 -55.67
C ILE A 4 5.32 -30.87 -54.86
N LEU A 5 5.10 -31.50 -53.70
CA LEU A 5 4.17 -31.01 -52.68
C LEU A 5 4.89 -29.92 -51.86
N PHE A 6 4.35 -28.69 -51.92
CA PHE A 6 4.74 -27.63 -50.97
C PHE A 6 3.91 -27.75 -49.70
N SER A 7 4.53 -28.16 -48.62
CA SER A 7 3.95 -28.07 -47.27
C SER A 7 4.11 -26.67 -46.75
N PHE A 8 3.02 -25.92 -46.61
CA PHE A 8 2.96 -24.67 -45.85
C PHE A 8 2.87 -25.01 -44.39
N ALA A 9 3.98 -24.85 -43.69
CA ALA A 9 4.00 -24.87 -42.22
C ALA A 9 3.46 -23.51 -41.73
N LEU A 10 2.25 -23.54 -41.20
CA LEU A 10 1.65 -22.39 -40.51
C LEU A 10 2.38 -22.22 -39.17
N LEU A 11 3.28 -21.26 -39.11
CA LEU A 11 3.93 -20.86 -37.85
C LEU A 11 2.91 -20.02 -37.05
N LEU A 12 2.13 -20.67 -36.16
CA LEU A 12 1.36 -19.97 -35.15
C LEU A 12 2.34 -19.31 -34.18
N CYS A 13 2.62 -18.03 -34.38
CA CYS A 13 3.18 -17.19 -33.34
C CYS A 13 2.12 -17.08 -32.22
N CYS A 14 2.27 -17.89 -31.19
CA CYS A 14 1.63 -17.63 -29.90
C CYS A 14 2.25 -16.33 -29.35
N LEU A 15 1.70 -15.19 -29.73
CA LEU A 15 1.80 -13.97 -28.96
C LEU A 15 1.11 -14.28 -27.64
N GLY A 16 1.88 -14.67 -26.64
CA GLY A 16 1.43 -14.66 -25.25
C GLY A 16 0.98 -13.24 -24.94
N LEU A 17 -0.32 -13.01 -24.96
CA LEU A 17 -0.92 -11.88 -24.29
C LEU A 17 -0.50 -12.04 -22.83
N ALA A 18 0.52 -11.32 -22.40
CA ALA A 18 0.76 -11.09 -20.98
C ALA A 18 -0.56 -10.50 -20.49
N ALA A 19 -1.32 -11.27 -19.73
CA ALA A 19 -2.47 -10.77 -19.02
C ALA A 19 -1.98 -9.55 -18.25
N ALA A 20 -2.54 -8.39 -18.56
CA ALA A 20 -2.21 -7.17 -17.84
C ALA A 20 -2.55 -7.46 -16.37
N GLN A 21 -1.53 -7.42 -15.52
CA GLN A 21 -1.68 -7.67 -14.09
C GLN A 21 -2.72 -6.67 -13.57
N ASP A 22 -3.87 -7.15 -13.13
CA ASP A 22 -4.87 -6.31 -12.50
C ASP A 22 -4.38 -6.04 -11.07
N TYR A 23 -3.94 -4.81 -10.82
CA TYR A 23 -3.61 -4.33 -9.49
C TYR A 23 -4.90 -4.19 -8.69
N ASN A 24 -4.93 -4.70 -7.47
CA ASN A 24 -6.14 -4.81 -6.67
C ASN A 24 -6.01 -4.21 -5.27
N CYS A 25 -4.86 -3.61 -4.91
CA CYS A 25 -4.62 -2.99 -3.60
C CYS A 25 -5.66 -1.91 -3.27
N PHE A 26 -5.88 -1.69 -1.99
CA PHE A 26 -6.78 -0.64 -1.53
C PHE A 26 -6.20 0.08 -0.30
N SER A 27 -6.33 1.41 -0.25
CA SER A 27 -5.79 2.20 0.86
C SER A 27 -6.76 3.25 1.37
N VAL A 28 -6.58 3.61 2.65
CA VAL A 28 -7.33 4.66 3.35
C VAL A 28 -6.37 5.47 4.21
N ILE A 29 -6.54 6.80 4.24
CA ILE A 29 -5.95 7.66 5.26
C ILE A 29 -7.06 8.48 5.91
N ALA A 30 -7.11 8.51 7.25
CA ALA A 30 -7.94 9.42 8.02
C ALA A 30 -7.04 10.37 8.82
N GLY A 31 -7.22 11.66 8.62
CA GLY A 31 -6.53 12.71 9.36
C GLY A 31 -6.91 12.70 10.85
N ARG A 32 -6.05 13.25 11.70
CA ARG A 32 -6.18 13.16 13.17
C ARG A 32 -7.49 13.73 13.72
N SER A 33 -8.05 14.76 13.09
CA SER A 33 -9.34 15.33 13.51
C SER A 33 -10.54 14.55 12.97
N ALA A 34 -10.35 13.68 11.99
CA ALA A 34 -11.37 12.75 11.49
C ALA A 34 -11.49 11.48 12.35
N THR A 35 -10.55 11.22 13.26
CA THR A 35 -10.52 9.99 14.06
C THR A 35 -11.06 10.17 15.46
N VAL A 36 -11.49 9.06 16.08
CA VAL A 36 -12.11 9.05 17.43
C VAL A 36 -11.12 9.47 18.51
N ASP A 37 -9.88 8.99 18.40
CA ASP A 37 -8.83 9.17 19.40
C ASP A 37 -7.82 10.27 19.05
N GLY A 38 -7.93 10.90 17.88
CA GLY A 38 -6.98 11.93 17.43
C GLY A 38 -5.70 11.39 16.81
N SER A 39 -5.57 10.08 16.62
CA SER A 39 -4.46 9.48 15.86
C SER A 39 -4.62 9.73 14.35
N VAL A 40 -3.52 9.75 13.61
CA VAL A 40 -3.58 9.49 12.18
C VAL A 40 -3.79 8.00 11.99
N LEU A 41 -4.77 7.63 11.15
CA LEU A 41 -5.00 6.23 10.77
C LEU A 41 -4.73 6.07 9.27
N MET A 42 -3.77 5.22 8.93
CA MET A 42 -3.51 4.78 7.56
C MET A 42 -3.78 3.29 7.45
N ALA A 43 -4.43 2.85 6.39
CA ALA A 43 -4.81 1.45 6.19
C ALA A 43 -4.53 1.02 4.76
N HIS A 44 -4.15 -0.26 4.56
CA HIS A 44 -3.79 -0.80 3.26
C HIS A 44 -4.07 -2.29 3.18
N ASN A 45 -4.74 -2.73 2.10
CA ASN A 45 -4.75 -4.11 1.65
C ASN A 45 -3.75 -4.27 0.50
N GLU A 46 -2.83 -5.21 0.64
CA GLU A 46 -1.98 -5.66 -0.45
C GLU A 46 -2.63 -6.88 -1.11
N ASP A 47 -2.89 -6.76 -2.40
CA ASP A 47 -3.47 -7.83 -3.20
C ASP A 47 -2.44 -8.28 -4.25
N ASP A 48 -2.03 -9.53 -4.16
CA ASP A 48 -1.08 -10.13 -5.09
C ASP A 48 -1.56 -11.53 -5.50
N PRO A 49 -1.70 -11.79 -6.80
CA PRO A 49 -2.18 -13.09 -7.25
C PRO A 49 -1.18 -14.20 -6.94
N GLY A 50 -1.67 -15.23 -6.28
CA GLY A 50 -0.90 -16.42 -5.95
C GLY A 50 -0.58 -16.56 -4.46
N GLU A 51 0.09 -17.64 -4.14
CA GLU A 51 0.48 -17.97 -2.77
C GLU A 51 1.75 -17.18 -2.41
N GLN A 52 1.59 -16.10 -1.65
CA GLN A 52 2.68 -15.25 -1.19
C GLN A 52 3.02 -15.56 0.27
N MET A 53 4.25 -16.02 0.49
CA MET A 53 4.78 -16.20 1.84
C MET A 53 5.29 -14.87 2.38
N LEU A 54 4.41 -14.14 3.06
CA LEU A 54 4.77 -12.89 3.72
C LEU A 54 5.76 -13.16 4.86
N ASN A 55 6.85 -12.40 4.89
CA ASN A 55 7.79 -12.40 6.01
C ASN A 55 7.70 -11.09 6.78
N ILE A 56 7.99 -11.12 8.09
CA ILE A 56 8.09 -9.92 8.89
C ILE A 56 9.47 -9.88 9.55
N TYR A 57 10.21 -8.81 9.28
CA TYR A 57 11.50 -8.55 9.87
C TYR A 57 11.51 -7.22 10.61
N VAL A 58 12.36 -7.11 11.61
CA VAL A 58 12.70 -5.85 12.25
C VAL A 58 14.16 -5.53 11.92
N MET A 59 14.34 -4.51 11.07
CA MET A 59 15.65 -4.01 10.72
C MET A 59 16.19 -3.17 11.89
N PRO A 60 17.35 -3.47 12.45
CA PRO A 60 17.92 -2.67 13.54
C PRO A 60 18.36 -1.30 13.03
N ALA A 61 18.33 -0.30 13.93
CA ALA A 61 18.96 0.98 13.64
C ALA A 61 20.48 0.80 13.48
N THR A 62 21.07 1.61 12.60
CA THR A 62 22.51 1.73 12.43
C THR A 62 22.92 3.21 12.55
N ASP A 63 24.21 3.52 12.39
CA ASP A 63 24.68 4.90 12.28
C ASP A 63 24.15 5.63 11.03
N LYS A 64 23.60 4.88 10.05
CA LYS A 64 23.15 5.39 8.75
C LYS A 64 21.68 5.14 8.45
N SER A 65 20.96 4.43 9.29
CA SER A 65 19.56 4.08 9.04
C SER A 65 18.75 3.94 10.32
N LEU A 66 17.48 4.27 10.25
CA LEU A 66 16.51 4.08 11.32
C LEU A 66 16.17 2.59 11.51
N ARG A 67 15.69 2.21 12.69
CA ARG A 67 15.02 0.92 12.89
C ARG A 67 13.65 0.96 12.22
N TYR A 68 13.27 -0.15 11.55
CA TYR A 68 11.96 -0.27 10.96
C TYR A 68 11.44 -1.71 10.96
N ILE A 69 10.13 -1.86 11.01
CA ILE A 69 9.40 -3.10 10.77
C ILE A 69 9.17 -3.20 9.27
N TRP A 70 9.44 -4.38 8.72
CA TRP A 70 9.36 -4.67 7.30
C TRP A 70 8.48 -5.88 7.05
N CYS A 71 7.32 -5.68 6.39
CA CYS A 71 6.53 -6.77 5.83
C CYS A 71 7.06 -7.05 4.43
N GLU A 72 7.85 -8.10 4.31
CA GLU A 72 8.60 -8.45 3.10
C GLU A 72 7.80 -9.43 2.24
N PHE A 73 7.66 -9.10 0.96
CA PHE A 73 7.17 -9.99 -0.08
C PHE A 73 8.37 -10.43 -0.94
N PRO A 74 8.82 -11.68 -0.83
CA PRO A 74 10.06 -12.13 -1.45
C PRO A 74 10.09 -11.92 -2.96
N GLY A 75 11.10 -11.19 -3.45
CA GLY A 75 11.29 -10.92 -4.87
C GLY A 75 10.32 -9.92 -5.50
N MET A 76 9.48 -9.29 -4.69
CA MET A 76 8.53 -8.28 -5.15
C MET A 76 9.12 -6.87 -5.01
N GLU A 77 9.21 -6.13 -6.11
CA GLU A 77 9.75 -4.75 -6.09
C GLU A 77 8.76 -3.72 -5.55
N VAL A 78 7.49 -4.09 -5.33
CA VAL A 78 6.42 -3.09 -5.16
C VAL A 78 5.37 -3.38 -4.08
N SER A 79 5.42 -4.53 -3.40
CA SER A 79 4.37 -4.95 -2.46
C SER A 79 4.71 -4.78 -0.98
N ASP A 80 5.95 -4.49 -0.63
CA ASP A 80 6.41 -4.40 0.76
C ASP A 80 5.83 -3.20 1.51
N VAL A 81 5.57 -3.40 2.80
CA VAL A 81 5.00 -2.41 3.72
C VAL A 81 5.96 -2.16 4.88
N PHE A 82 6.10 -0.90 5.31
CA PHE A 82 7.07 -0.49 6.31
C PHE A 82 6.48 0.48 7.34
N MET A 83 6.99 0.38 8.59
CA MET A 83 6.85 1.42 9.62
C MET A 83 8.17 1.57 10.37
N ASN A 84 8.71 2.79 10.47
CA ASN A 84 9.95 3.02 11.20
C ASN A 84 9.74 3.48 12.65
N GLN A 85 10.84 3.66 13.39
CA GLN A 85 10.84 4.02 14.80
C GLN A 85 10.22 5.38 15.12
N PHE A 86 10.03 6.26 14.14
CA PHE A 86 9.34 7.54 14.29
C PHE A 86 7.84 7.43 13.90
N GLY A 87 7.37 6.23 13.56
CA GLY A 87 6.01 6.00 13.08
C GLY A 87 5.79 6.38 11.62
N VAL A 88 6.83 6.81 10.90
CA VAL A 88 6.69 7.02 9.46
C VAL A 88 6.37 5.69 8.81
N SER A 89 5.21 5.66 8.19
CA SER A 89 4.63 4.46 7.57
C SER A 89 4.48 4.66 6.07
N VAL A 90 4.74 3.63 5.29
CA VAL A 90 4.62 3.67 3.84
C VAL A 90 4.06 2.37 3.29
N ALA A 91 3.08 2.51 2.40
CA ALA A 91 2.54 1.46 1.54
C ALA A 91 2.24 2.06 0.16
N SER A 92 1.75 1.29 -0.79
CA SER A 92 1.51 1.84 -2.12
C SER A 92 0.53 1.04 -2.95
N ASN A 93 -0.21 1.73 -3.83
CA ASN A 93 -1.13 1.13 -4.79
C ASN A 93 -0.57 1.27 -6.21
N GLY A 94 -0.60 0.22 -7.00
CA GLY A 94 -0.34 0.31 -8.44
C GLY A 94 -1.40 1.21 -9.09
N CYS A 95 -0.99 2.34 -9.65
CA CYS A 95 -1.86 3.32 -10.30
C CYS A 95 -1.30 3.60 -11.70
N PRO A 96 -1.65 2.79 -12.71
CA PRO A 96 -1.07 2.93 -14.04
C PRO A 96 -1.32 4.31 -14.65
N SER A 97 -0.26 4.92 -15.14
CA SER A 97 -0.31 6.15 -15.94
C SER A 97 -0.50 5.83 -17.42
N ARG A 98 -0.86 6.86 -18.19
CA ARG A 98 -0.86 6.80 -19.66
C ARG A 98 0.51 7.04 -20.27
N GLU A 99 1.54 7.27 -19.43
CA GLU A 99 2.89 7.58 -19.89
C GLU A 99 3.55 6.40 -20.63
N ASP A 100 3.93 6.64 -21.88
CA ASP A 100 4.60 5.67 -22.78
C ASP A 100 6.07 5.99 -23.04
N LYS A 101 6.54 7.22 -22.68
CA LYS A 101 7.87 7.76 -22.96
C LYS A 101 8.62 8.21 -21.70
N GLY A 102 8.34 7.59 -20.56
CA GLY A 102 8.93 7.99 -19.29
C GLY A 102 10.47 8.06 -19.34
N ASP A 103 11.04 9.18 -18.93
CA ASP A 103 12.48 9.38 -18.83
C ASP A 103 13.04 8.60 -17.64
N LEU A 104 14.08 7.78 -17.88
CA LEU A 104 14.73 6.95 -16.87
C LEU A 104 16.25 7.18 -16.88
N SER A 105 16.81 7.44 -15.72
CA SER A 105 18.25 7.52 -15.50
C SER A 105 18.73 6.27 -14.75
N GLY A 106 19.81 5.65 -15.20
CA GLY A 106 20.35 4.45 -14.53
C GLY A 106 19.42 3.23 -14.50
N GLY A 107 18.42 3.18 -15.39
CA GLY A 107 17.41 2.10 -15.41
C GLY A 107 16.18 2.36 -14.56
N GLY A 108 16.09 3.52 -13.90
CA GLY A 108 14.96 3.91 -13.07
C GLY A 108 14.95 3.28 -11.66
N VAL A 109 13.95 3.62 -10.86
CA VAL A 109 13.81 3.19 -9.46
C VAL A 109 12.43 2.58 -9.21
N LEU A 110 12.33 1.61 -8.31
CA LEU A 110 11.10 0.98 -7.81
C LEU A 110 11.19 0.69 -6.31
N TYR A 111 11.77 -0.46 -5.96
CA TYR A 111 11.83 -0.99 -4.59
C TYR A 111 12.52 -0.03 -3.60
N GLU A 112 13.60 0.59 -4.06
CA GLU A 112 14.43 1.49 -3.25
C GLU A 112 13.67 2.68 -2.69
N ILE A 113 12.58 3.10 -3.31
CA ILE A 113 11.77 4.26 -2.86
C ILE A 113 11.25 4.03 -1.44
N ARG A 114 10.50 2.94 -1.21
CA ARG A 114 9.90 2.66 0.11
C ARG A 114 10.94 2.32 1.15
N THR A 115 11.95 1.56 0.76
CA THR A 115 13.09 1.22 1.63
C THR A 115 13.83 2.48 2.08
N SER A 116 14.01 3.47 1.18
CA SER A 116 14.61 4.76 1.52
C SER A 116 13.74 5.58 2.49
N VAL A 117 12.42 5.59 2.29
CA VAL A 117 11.49 6.20 3.26
C VAL A 117 11.64 5.55 4.63
N ALA A 118 11.61 4.22 4.71
CA ALA A 118 11.74 3.50 5.97
C ALA A 118 13.07 3.79 6.69
N LYS A 119 14.16 3.87 5.93
CA LYS A 119 15.51 4.07 6.46
C LYS A 119 15.82 5.51 6.91
N TYR A 120 15.21 6.51 6.26
CA TYR A 120 15.71 7.88 6.39
C TYR A 120 14.66 8.90 6.80
N ALA A 121 13.36 8.69 6.52
CA ALA A 121 12.33 9.67 6.83
C ALA A 121 12.00 9.70 8.33
N ARG A 122 11.95 10.90 8.92
CA ARG A 122 11.52 11.13 10.30
C ARG A 122 10.12 11.72 10.38
N THR A 123 9.61 12.22 9.26
CA THR A 123 8.28 12.78 9.11
C THR A 123 7.66 12.36 7.79
N ALA A 124 6.33 12.51 7.65
CA ALA A 124 5.65 12.26 6.39
C ALA A 124 6.13 13.22 5.28
N ARG A 125 6.45 14.48 5.61
CA ARG A 125 7.01 15.45 4.65
C ARG A 125 8.40 15.05 4.16
N GLU A 126 9.26 14.54 5.04
CA GLU A 126 10.56 13.98 4.62
C GLU A 126 10.36 12.76 3.71
N ALA A 127 9.35 11.92 3.98
CA ALA A 127 9.01 10.80 3.11
C ALA A 127 8.58 11.27 1.71
N VAL A 128 7.72 12.30 1.63
CA VAL A 128 7.33 12.93 0.35
C VAL A 128 8.55 13.46 -0.40
N ALA A 129 9.44 14.17 0.29
CA ALA A 129 10.66 14.73 -0.32
C ALA A 129 11.61 13.63 -0.83
N ILE A 130 11.77 12.53 -0.09
CA ILE A 130 12.58 11.37 -0.51
C ILE A 130 11.99 10.75 -1.79
N ILE A 131 10.68 10.49 -1.81
CA ILE A 131 10.00 9.89 -2.97
C ILE A 131 10.17 10.80 -4.19
N GLY A 132 9.85 12.09 -4.05
CA GLY A 132 9.95 13.06 -5.14
C GLY A 132 11.37 13.16 -5.70
N SER A 133 12.36 13.35 -4.83
CA SER A 133 13.77 13.45 -5.24
C SER A 133 14.26 12.19 -5.97
N MET A 134 13.89 10.99 -5.50
CA MET A 134 14.27 9.75 -6.17
C MET A 134 13.62 9.64 -7.55
N VAL A 135 12.35 10.01 -7.67
CA VAL A 135 11.63 10.01 -8.96
C VAL A 135 12.24 11.01 -9.93
N GLU A 136 12.55 12.23 -9.49
CA GLU A 136 13.16 13.25 -10.36
C GLU A 136 14.57 12.86 -10.82
N VAL A 137 15.35 12.24 -9.94
CA VAL A 137 16.74 11.84 -10.29
C VAL A 137 16.75 10.62 -11.21
N PHE A 138 16.04 9.56 -10.84
CA PHE A 138 16.15 8.27 -11.50
C PHE A 138 15.01 7.97 -12.48
N GLY A 139 13.84 8.52 -12.27
CA GLY A 139 12.61 8.15 -12.95
C GLY A 139 11.98 6.86 -12.39
N TYR A 140 10.67 6.85 -12.26
CA TYR A 140 9.93 5.67 -11.83
C TYR A 140 9.83 4.64 -12.98
N LYS A 141 10.36 3.44 -12.77
CA LYS A 141 10.47 2.39 -13.81
C LYS A 141 9.14 1.71 -14.12
N GLY A 142 8.21 1.63 -13.14
CA GLY A 142 6.90 1.00 -13.30
C GLY A 142 5.91 1.83 -14.11
N SER A 143 4.71 1.31 -14.30
CA SER A 143 3.65 1.98 -15.09
C SER A 143 3.06 3.22 -14.40
N GLY A 144 3.26 3.37 -13.10
CA GLY A 144 2.75 4.43 -12.24
C GLY A 144 2.28 3.87 -10.90
N ARG A 145 2.28 4.69 -9.85
CA ARG A 145 1.98 4.27 -8.48
C ARG A 145 1.53 5.44 -7.63
N SER A 146 0.67 5.17 -6.65
CA SER A 146 0.41 6.10 -5.55
C SER A 146 0.99 5.52 -4.27
N TYR A 147 1.97 6.21 -3.69
CA TYR A 147 2.44 5.92 -2.34
C TYR A 147 1.53 6.61 -1.35
N ILE A 148 1.18 5.92 -0.28
CA ILE A 148 0.57 6.50 0.90
C ILE A 148 1.63 6.54 1.98
N VAL A 149 1.83 7.70 2.57
CA VAL A 149 2.76 7.90 3.67
C VAL A 149 2.07 8.64 4.81
N ALA A 150 2.39 8.28 6.03
CA ALA A 150 1.85 8.94 7.21
C ALA A 150 2.88 8.94 8.35
N ASP A 151 2.75 9.94 9.22
CA ASP A 151 3.38 10.00 10.54
C ASP A 151 2.32 10.31 11.61
N PRO A 152 2.67 10.44 12.90
CA PRO A 152 1.71 10.77 13.95
C PRO A 152 0.99 12.12 13.78
N THR A 153 1.41 12.98 12.85
CA THR A 153 0.87 14.33 12.67
C THR A 153 0.03 14.51 11.40
N GLU A 154 0.39 13.82 10.32
CA GLU A 154 -0.26 13.99 9.02
C GLU A 154 -0.12 12.76 8.11
N GLY A 155 -0.91 12.75 7.04
CA GLY A 155 -0.84 11.76 5.98
C GLY A 155 -0.83 12.39 4.60
N TRP A 156 -0.15 11.74 3.64
CA TRP A 156 0.02 12.20 2.28
C TRP A 156 -0.20 11.09 1.26
N VAL A 157 -0.67 11.48 0.09
CA VAL A 157 -0.66 10.65 -1.12
C VAL A 157 0.38 11.21 -2.07
N VAL A 158 1.29 10.36 -2.54
CA VAL A 158 2.32 10.73 -3.52
C VAL A 158 2.10 9.91 -4.78
N SER A 159 1.57 10.53 -5.81
CA SER A 159 1.30 9.89 -7.10
C SER A 159 2.50 10.09 -8.04
N VAL A 160 3.12 8.98 -8.45
CA VAL A 160 4.27 8.99 -9.36
C VAL A 160 3.86 8.40 -10.72
N VAL A 161 4.29 9.06 -11.77
CA VAL A 161 4.08 8.65 -13.16
C VAL A 161 5.29 7.83 -13.61
N LYS A 162 5.14 6.97 -14.61
CA LYS A 162 6.32 6.38 -15.26
C LYS A 162 7.25 7.49 -15.72
N GLY A 163 8.55 7.43 -15.37
CA GLY A 163 9.50 8.52 -15.58
C GLY A 163 9.59 9.48 -14.41
N LYS A 164 9.81 10.77 -14.64
CA LYS A 164 10.26 11.73 -13.62
C LYS A 164 9.16 12.64 -13.04
N HIS A 165 7.91 12.46 -13.44
CA HIS A 165 6.81 13.32 -12.99
C HIS A 165 6.08 12.73 -11.79
N TRP A 166 5.75 13.60 -10.85
CA TRP A 166 5.05 13.23 -9.62
C TRP A 166 4.33 14.43 -9.02
N VAL A 167 3.34 14.15 -8.18
CA VAL A 167 2.65 15.11 -7.33
C VAL A 167 2.26 14.45 -6.02
N ALA A 168 2.28 15.23 -4.94
CA ALA A 168 1.78 14.82 -3.64
C ALA A 168 0.70 15.76 -3.15
N GLN A 169 -0.28 15.23 -2.42
CA GLN A 169 -1.30 16.02 -1.75
C GLN A 169 -1.47 15.51 -0.31
N ARG A 170 -1.51 16.46 0.63
CA ARG A 170 -1.78 16.22 2.04
C ARG A 170 -3.24 15.86 2.22
N VAL A 171 -3.51 14.90 3.09
CA VAL A 171 -4.88 14.59 3.52
C VAL A 171 -5.26 15.57 4.63
N PRO A 172 -6.35 16.36 4.49
CA PRO A 172 -6.80 17.28 5.53
C PRO A 172 -7.08 16.58 6.85
N ASP A 173 -6.80 17.27 7.96
CA ASP A 173 -6.88 16.67 9.31
C ASP A 173 -8.27 16.15 9.66
N ASP A 174 -9.33 16.75 9.14
CA ASP A 174 -10.74 16.40 9.42
C ASP A 174 -11.38 15.49 8.36
N GLN A 175 -10.60 15.01 7.40
CA GLN A 175 -11.09 14.25 6.25
C GLN A 175 -10.53 12.83 6.20
N VAL A 176 -11.20 12.00 5.40
CA VAL A 176 -10.79 10.65 5.02
C VAL A 176 -10.57 10.61 3.51
N MET A 177 -9.45 10.03 3.10
CA MET A 177 -9.10 9.76 1.72
C MET A 177 -9.10 8.26 1.48
N THR A 178 -9.56 7.82 0.31
CA THR A 178 -9.57 6.41 -0.12
C THR A 178 -8.94 6.27 -1.50
N ILE A 179 -8.09 5.26 -1.69
CA ILE A 179 -7.40 5.00 -2.95
C ILE A 179 -7.60 3.56 -3.40
N PRO A 180 -8.22 3.32 -4.56
CA PRO A 180 -8.09 2.08 -5.31
C PRO A 180 -6.83 2.11 -6.20
N ASN A 181 -6.83 1.42 -7.36
CA ASN A 181 -5.68 1.41 -8.26
C ASN A 181 -5.81 2.41 -9.42
N TYR A 182 -6.10 3.65 -9.10
CA TYR A 182 -5.99 4.81 -10.02
C TYR A 182 -5.64 6.08 -9.24
N TYR A 183 -5.12 7.10 -9.93
CA TYR A 183 -4.79 8.38 -9.30
C TYR A 183 -6.05 9.09 -8.81
N VAL A 184 -6.02 9.53 -7.55
CA VAL A 184 -7.13 10.25 -6.88
C VAL A 184 -6.86 11.73 -6.70
N ILE A 185 -5.61 12.20 -6.88
CA ILE A 185 -5.29 13.62 -6.84
C ILE A 185 -5.93 14.28 -8.05
N GLY A 186 -6.80 15.24 -7.80
CA GLY A 186 -7.54 15.99 -8.81
C GLY A 186 -6.85 17.30 -9.17
N GLU A 187 -7.45 18.44 -8.79
CA GLU A 187 -6.88 19.75 -8.97
C GLU A 187 -5.62 19.91 -8.12
N VAL A 188 -4.60 20.55 -8.68
CA VAL A 188 -3.28 20.71 -8.08
C VAL A 188 -2.95 22.19 -8.01
N ASP A 189 -2.52 22.65 -6.83
CA ASP A 189 -2.00 23.98 -6.57
C ASP A 189 -0.60 23.85 -5.95
N LEU A 190 0.45 23.93 -6.77
CA LEU A 190 1.84 23.84 -6.31
C LEU A 190 2.33 25.10 -5.57
N ASP A 191 1.56 26.21 -5.58
CA ASP A 191 1.83 27.39 -4.78
C ASP A 191 1.38 27.20 -3.32
N ASP A 192 0.49 26.26 -3.05
CA ASP A 192 0.11 25.81 -1.69
C ASP A 192 1.07 24.73 -1.18
N GLU A 193 2.29 25.12 -0.80
CA GLU A 193 3.32 24.22 -0.28
C GLU A 193 2.94 23.52 1.03
N GLU A 194 1.90 23.95 1.72
CA GLU A 194 1.40 23.26 2.90
C GLU A 194 0.68 21.96 2.53
N ASN A 195 -0.06 21.97 1.44
CA ASN A 195 -0.93 20.86 1.05
C ASN A 195 -0.48 20.13 -0.22
N PHE A 196 0.44 20.70 -1.00
CA PHE A 196 0.95 20.11 -2.22
C PHE A 196 2.47 20.12 -2.31
N ALA A 197 3.00 19.13 -3.03
CA ALA A 197 4.37 19.10 -3.52
C ALA A 197 4.39 18.38 -4.88
N GLY A 198 5.35 18.70 -5.74
CA GLY A 198 5.42 18.05 -7.05
C GLY A 198 6.55 18.60 -7.91
N CYS A 199 6.79 17.94 -9.05
CA CYS A 199 7.75 18.46 -10.02
C CYS A 199 7.22 19.74 -10.68
N GLN A 200 8.11 20.71 -10.91
CA GLN A 200 7.75 22.06 -11.39
C GLN A 200 7.15 22.06 -12.80
N ASP A 201 7.55 21.13 -13.64
CA ASP A 201 7.12 21.01 -15.04
C ASP A 201 5.88 20.13 -15.24
N LEU A 202 5.20 19.72 -14.16
CA LEU A 202 4.07 18.79 -14.18
C LEU A 202 2.98 19.21 -15.18
N VAL A 203 2.59 20.49 -15.16
CA VAL A 203 1.54 21.03 -16.03
C VAL A 203 2.05 21.19 -17.45
N ASP A 204 3.23 21.77 -17.64
CA ASP A 204 3.84 22.02 -18.94
C ASP A 204 4.11 20.72 -19.69
N TYR A 205 4.52 19.68 -18.97
CA TYR A 205 4.68 18.36 -19.55
C TYR A 205 3.34 17.80 -20.05
N ALA A 206 2.28 17.88 -19.27
CA ALA A 206 0.96 17.42 -19.70
C ALA A 206 0.45 18.16 -20.94
N ILE A 207 0.72 19.50 -21.02
CA ILE A 207 0.43 20.30 -22.22
C ILE A 207 1.24 19.79 -23.41
N SER A 208 2.55 19.59 -23.25
CA SER A 208 3.46 19.14 -24.32
C SER A 208 3.05 17.77 -24.88
N ARG A 209 2.44 16.93 -24.03
CA ARG A 209 1.91 15.61 -24.40
C ARG A 209 0.49 15.67 -24.99
N GLY A 210 -0.15 16.83 -24.98
CA GLY A 210 -1.54 17.00 -25.41
C GLY A 210 -2.57 16.33 -24.48
N TRP A 211 -2.20 16.09 -23.23
CA TRP A 211 -3.06 15.49 -22.19
C TRP A 211 -3.89 16.52 -21.42
N TYR A 212 -3.48 17.77 -21.49
CA TYR A 212 -4.16 18.91 -20.94
C TYR A 212 -4.10 20.12 -21.90
N LYS A 213 -5.22 20.82 -22.04
CA LYS A 213 -5.37 22.01 -22.91
C LYS A 213 -6.00 23.12 -22.09
N PRO A 214 -5.22 24.12 -21.62
CA PRO A 214 -5.73 25.19 -20.75
C PRO A 214 -6.95 25.93 -21.31
N GLU A 215 -7.05 26.03 -22.63
CA GLU A 215 -8.12 26.80 -23.29
C GLU A 215 -9.48 26.10 -23.24
N THR A 216 -9.51 24.76 -23.02
CA THR A 216 -10.74 23.94 -23.13
C THR A 216 -11.05 23.12 -21.90
N ASP A 217 -10.05 22.72 -21.12
CA ASP A 217 -10.20 21.67 -20.11
C ASP A 217 -10.44 22.24 -18.70
N GLY A 218 -10.44 23.57 -18.53
CA GLY A 218 -10.59 24.23 -17.22
C GLY A 218 -9.35 24.11 -16.35
N SER A 219 -9.52 23.99 -15.03
CA SER A 219 -8.40 23.80 -14.08
C SER A 219 -7.64 22.53 -14.38
N PHE A 220 -6.32 22.56 -14.18
CA PHE A 220 -5.49 21.37 -14.32
C PHE A 220 -5.90 20.30 -13.30
N ASN A 221 -6.13 19.09 -13.79
CA ASN A 221 -6.49 17.94 -12.97
C ASN A 221 -5.54 16.78 -13.26
N PHE A 222 -4.74 16.41 -12.26
CA PHE A 222 -3.69 15.41 -12.42
C PHE A 222 -4.22 14.03 -12.84
N ALA A 223 -5.25 13.54 -12.16
CA ALA A 223 -5.82 12.23 -12.50
C ALA A 223 -6.34 12.17 -13.95
N LYS A 224 -7.03 13.23 -14.41
CA LYS A 224 -7.50 13.32 -15.80
C LYS A 224 -6.36 13.37 -16.81
N ALA A 225 -5.29 14.11 -16.48
CA ALA A 225 -4.16 14.29 -17.37
C ALA A 225 -3.28 13.05 -17.47
N TYR A 226 -3.01 12.36 -16.36
CA TYR A 226 -1.97 11.35 -16.28
C TYR A 226 -2.44 9.91 -16.12
N ALA A 227 -3.67 9.66 -15.64
CA ALA A 227 -4.13 8.30 -15.40
C ALA A 227 -4.34 7.50 -16.70
N SER A 228 -4.12 6.22 -16.63
CA SER A 228 -4.55 5.27 -17.65
C SER A 228 -6.09 5.19 -17.67
N GLU A 229 -6.68 5.30 -18.84
CA GLU A 229 -8.13 5.16 -19.00
C GLU A 229 -8.63 3.78 -18.50
N LYS A 230 -7.87 2.72 -18.75
CA LYS A 230 -8.18 1.38 -18.25
C LYS A 230 -8.30 1.35 -16.73
N SER A 231 -7.41 2.04 -16.00
CA SER A 231 -7.46 2.06 -14.54
C SER A 231 -8.65 2.84 -14.01
N LEU A 232 -8.99 3.98 -14.64
CA LEU A 232 -10.15 4.79 -14.28
C LEU A 232 -11.50 4.09 -14.52
N THR A 233 -11.58 3.26 -15.55
CA THR A 233 -12.82 2.56 -15.96
C THR A 233 -12.94 1.12 -15.43
N SER A 234 -11.94 0.63 -14.71
CA SER A 234 -11.93 -0.71 -14.11
C SER A 234 -13.12 -0.92 -13.17
N ALA A 235 -13.93 -1.94 -13.43
CA ALA A 235 -15.08 -2.28 -12.59
C ALA A 235 -14.67 -2.55 -11.13
N SER A 236 -13.58 -3.26 -10.92
CA SER A 236 -13.03 -3.56 -9.59
C SER A 236 -12.57 -2.30 -8.86
N ASN A 237 -11.88 -1.37 -9.53
CA ASN A 237 -11.48 -0.10 -8.94
C ASN A 237 -12.69 0.74 -8.53
N GLN A 238 -13.68 0.86 -9.43
CA GLN A 238 -14.89 1.62 -9.18
C GLN A 238 -15.72 1.01 -8.05
N ARG A 239 -15.81 -0.32 -7.96
CA ARG A 239 -16.53 -1.02 -6.91
C ARG A 239 -15.88 -0.76 -5.55
N ARG A 240 -14.60 -1.04 -5.39
CA ARG A 240 -13.87 -0.86 -4.12
C ARG A 240 -13.94 0.59 -3.62
N HIS A 241 -13.83 1.54 -4.54
CA HIS A 241 -13.97 2.95 -4.18
C HIS A 241 -15.39 3.29 -3.69
N ARG A 242 -16.45 2.82 -4.39
CA ARG A 242 -17.85 3.00 -3.95
C ARG A 242 -18.11 2.34 -2.60
N GLU A 243 -17.61 1.15 -2.34
CA GLU A 243 -17.77 0.45 -1.05
C GLU A 243 -17.20 1.28 0.10
N ALA A 244 -15.98 1.79 -0.05
CA ALA A 244 -15.35 2.64 0.97
C ALA A 244 -16.08 3.99 1.13
N TRP A 245 -16.49 4.62 0.03
CA TRP A 245 -17.24 5.87 0.10
C TRP A 245 -18.60 5.69 0.75
N ASN A 246 -19.30 4.62 0.44
CA ASN A 246 -20.54 4.29 1.11
C ASN A 246 -20.31 4.04 2.60
N TYR A 247 -19.23 3.35 2.97
CA TYR A 247 -18.89 3.10 4.37
C TYR A 247 -18.65 4.39 5.16
N PHE A 248 -17.78 5.27 4.67
CA PHE A 248 -17.40 6.49 5.40
C PHE A 248 -18.38 7.64 5.23
N PHE A 249 -18.93 7.84 4.04
CA PHE A 249 -19.68 9.04 3.67
C PHE A 249 -21.16 8.77 3.38
N GLY A 250 -21.58 7.54 3.13
CA GLY A 250 -22.93 7.19 2.69
C GLY A 250 -23.25 7.64 1.27
N MET A 251 -22.24 7.78 0.44
CA MET A 251 -22.32 8.17 -0.96
C MET A 251 -21.84 7.05 -1.86
N GLU A 252 -22.41 6.94 -3.06
CA GLU A 252 -22.01 5.93 -4.04
C GLU A 252 -20.90 6.41 -4.99
N ARG A 253 -20.67 7.72 -5.06
CA ARG A 253 -19.70 8.32 -5.99
C ARG A 253 -18.64 9.10 -5.24
N PRO A 254 -17.35 8.77 -5.43
CA PRO A 254 -16.26 9.64 -5.04
C PRO A 254 -16.27 10.89 -5.92
N GLY A 255 -16.28 12.06 -5.33
CA GLY A 255 -16.28 13.33 -6.07
C GLY A 255 -14.99 14.10 -5.89
N GLU A 256 -14.31 13.88 -4.78
CA GLU A 256 -13.18 14.69 -4.33
C GLU A 256 -12.04 13.81 -3.84
N PHE A 257 -10.84 14.38 -3.69
CA PHE A 257 -9.67 13.72 -3.17
C PHE A 257 -9.91 13.11 -1.77
N ALA A 258 -10.49 13.89 -0.87
CA ALA A 258 -10.85 13.46 0.49
C ALA A 258 -12.15 14.14 0.91
N SER A 259 -12.83 13.61 1.94
CA SER A 259 -14.09 14.18 2.44
C SER A 259 -14.26 13.95 3.94
N ILE A 260 -15.08 14.79 4.57
CA ILE A 260 -15.45 14.67 5.98
C ILE A 260 -16.33 13.42 6.17
N PRO A 261 -15.94 12.47 7.04
CA PRO A 261 -16.72 11.27 7.27
C PRO A 261 -18.00 11.57 8.08
N ARG A 262 -19.06 10.74 7.89
CA ARG A 262 -20.32 10.88 8.63
C ARG A 262 -20.17 10.79 10.16
N LYS A 263 -19.16 10.09 10.62
CA LYS A 263 -18.75 9.95 12.02
C LYS A 263 -17.25 9.86 12.12
N LYS A 264 -16.69 10.22 13.27
CA LYS A 264 -15.24 10.01 13.49
C LYS A 264 -14.89 8.54 13.34
N VAL A 265 -13.76 8.31 12.69
CA VAL A 265 -13.26 6.99 12.31
C VAL A 265 -12.49 6.37 13.47
N SER A 266 -12.80 5.14 13.82
CA SER A 266 -12.05 4.35 14.79
C SER A 266 -11.12 3.37 14.12
N LEU A 267 -10.16 2.81 14.87
CA LEU A 267 -9.34 1.68 14.42
C LEU A 267 -10.21 0.51 13.93
N ARG A 268 -11.35 0.25 14.59
CA ARG A 268 -12.28 -0.81 14.16
C ARG A 268 -12.94 -0.48 12.82
N ASP A 269 -13.24 0.78 12.54
CA ASP A 269 -13.77 1.17 11.24
C ASP A 269 -12.76 0.89 10.11
N MET A 270 -11.44 1.10 10.37
CA MET A 270 -10.40 0.71 9.42
C MET A 270 -10.33 -0.81 9.22
N MET A 271 -10.41 -1.61 10.30
CA MET A 271 -10.49 -3.07 10.19
C MET A 271 -11.71 -3.50 9.37
N ASN A 272 -12.87 -2.91 9.66
CA ASN A 272 -14.11 -3.26 8.96
C ASN A 272 -14.06 -2.92 7.47
N VAL A 273 -13.55 -1.75 7.09
CA VAL A 273 -13.48 -1.36 5.65
C VAL A 273 -12.52 -2.25 4.88
N LEU A 274 -11.36 -2.59 5.45
CA LEU A 274 -10.43 -3.52 4.81
C LEU A 274 -10.98 -4.94 4.71
N SER A 275 -11.90 -5.32 5.58
CA SER A 275 -12.55 -6.64 5.61
C SER A 275 -13.83 -6.72 4.77
N ILE A 276 -14.23 -5.67 4.06
CA ILE A 276 -15.41 -5.73 3.16
C ILE A 276 -15.14 -6.78 2.10
N HIS A 277 -15.83 -7.89 2.23
CA HIS A 277 -15.73 -9.06 1.36
C HIS A 277 -17.10 -9.41 0.83
N ASP A 278 -17.21 -9.68 -0.45
CA ASP A 278 -18.44 -10.16 -1.05
C ASP A 278 -18.22 -11.59 -1.54
N VAL A 279 -19.16 -12.47 -1.23
CA VAL A 279 -19.16 -13.80 -1.81
C VAL A 279 -19.29 -13.62 -3.33
N LEU A 280 -18.26 -14.03 -4.04
CA LEU A 280 -18.12 -13.83 -5.48
C LEU A 280 -19.40 -14.26 -6.19
N THR A 281 -20.05 -13.32 -6.84
CA THR A 281 -21.19 -13.60 -7.73
C THR A 281 -20.74 -14.27 -9.04
N GLY A 282 -19.43 -14.40 -9.27
CA GLY A 282 -18.85 -14.88 -10.53
C GLY A 282 -19.01 -13.91 -11.70
N ASP A 283 -19.65 -12.77 -11.49
CA ASP A 283 -19.86 -11.76 -12.54
C ASP A 283 -18.69 -10.75 -12.57
N SER A 284 -17.74 -10.98 -13.46
CA SER A 284 -16.57 -10.10 -13.65
C SER A 284 -16.94 -8.64 -14.01
N ARG A 285 -18.18 -8.38 -14.45
CA ARG A 285 -18.66 -7.02 -14.76
C ARG A 285 -18.88 -6.19 -13.51
N ILE A 286 -19.10 -6.83 -12.36
CA ILE A 286 -19.33 -6.15 -11.09
C ILE A 286 -18.00 -5.78 -10.43
N GLY A 287 -16.91 -6.46 -10.79
CA GLY A 287 -15.60 -6.37 -10.15
C GLY A 287 -15.60 -7.07 -8.78
N HIS A 288 -14.45 -7.05 -8.11
CA HIS A 288 -14.28 -7.62 -6.76
C HIS A 288 -14.30 -6.55 -5.67
N SER A 289 -14.52 -6.98 -4.44
CA SER A 289 -14.59 -6.16 -3.23
C SER A 289 -13.20 -5.76 -2.71
N ILE A 290 -13.15 -4.97 -1.62
CA ILE A 290 -11.91 -4.49 -0.99
C ILE A 290 -11.07 -5.65 -0.46
N CYS A 291 -11.67 -6.58 0.28
CA CYS A 291 -11.06 -7.88 0.56
C CYS A 291 -11.49 -8.86 -0.55
N ASN A 292 -10.55 -9.57 -1.13
CA ASN A 292 -10.80 -10.48 -2.25
C ASN A 292 -9.80 -11.64 -2.22
N ASP A 293 -9.94 -12.60 -3.14
CA ASP A 293 -9.13 -13.83 -3.18
C ASP A 293 -7.62 -13.58 -3.37
N ASN A 294 -7.22 -12.38 -3.76
CA ASN A 294 -5.81 -11.99 -3.91
C ASN A 294 -5.28 -11.21 -2.72
N THR A 295 -6.10 -10.89 -1.70
CA THR A 295 -5.64 -10.14 -0.54
C THR A 295 -4.73 -11.01 0.32
N VAL A 296 -3.46 -10.62 0.41
CA VAL A 296 -2.40 -11.40 1.09
C VAL A 296 -1.94 -10.75 2.40
N LEU A 297 -2.22 -9.45 2.58
CA LEU A 297 -1.92 -8.71 3.81
C LEU A 297 -2.89 -7.54 3.94
N ALA A 298 -3.37 -7.31 5.16
CA ALA A 298 -3.97 -6.05 5.55
C ALA A 298 -3.16 -5.40 6.67
N SER A 299 -2.79 -4.14 6.49
CA SER A 299 -2.02 -3.37 7.47
C SER A 299 -2.76 -2.10 7.86
N ILE A 300 -2.81 -1.77 9.16
CA ILE A 300 -3.36 -0.51 9.66
C ILE A 300 -2.33 0.13 10.57
N PHE A 301 -2.00 1.38 10.32
CA PHE A 301 -1.07 2.17 11.12
C PHE A 301 -1.89 3.12 12.00
N GLN A 302 -1.83 2.91 13.31
CA GLN A 302 -2.39 3.81 14.31
C GLN A 302 -1.25 4.64 14.91
N LEU A 303 -1.22 5.92 14.56
CA LEU A 303 -0.10 6.83 14.83
C LEU A 303 -0.57 7.90 15.82
N ARG A 304 -0.15 7.76 17.09
CA ARG A 304 -0.63 8.54 18.24
C ARG A 304 0.43 9.54 18.70
N PRO A 305 0.31 10.85 18.39
CA PRO A 305 1.36 11.84 18.67
C PRO A 305 1.53 12.19 20.16
N TRP A 306 0.58 11.85 21.02
CA TRP A 306 0.60 12.14 22.46
C TRP A 306 1.23 11.03 23.31
N ILE A 307 1.77 10.01 22.70
CA ILE A 307 2.45 8.88 23.34
C ILE A 307 3.83 8.74 22.72
N GLU A 308 4.84 8.35 23.50
CA GLU A 308 6.16 8.02 22.98
C GLU A 308 6.06 7.08 21.77
N PHE A 309 6.84 7.32 20.74
CA PHE A 309 6.72 6.62 19.44
C PHE A 309 6.76 5.10 19.57
N ASP A 310 7.65 4.58 20.44
CA ASP A 310 7.78 3.14 20.66
C ASP A 310 6.45 2.46 21.05
N MET A 311 5.57 3.14 21.77
CA MET A 311 4.24 2.68 22.16
C MET A 311 3.12 3.37 21.38
N GLY A 312 3.33 4.60 20.93
CA GLY A 312 2.35 5.42 20.24
C GLY A 312 2.06 4.95 18.82
N CYS A 313 3.09 4.48 18.13
CA CYS A 313 3.00 4.05 16.75
C CYS A 313 2.85 2.53 16.66
N VAL A 314 1.74 2.09 16.09
CA VAL A 314 1.37 0.67 16.03
C VAL A 314 0.92 0.30 14.63
N MET A 315 1.61 -0.66 14.02
CA MET A 315 1.16 -1.33 12.80
C MET A 315 0.35 -2.58 13.19
N TRP A 316 -0.87 -2.66 12.73
CA TRP A 316 -1.76 -3.80 12.92
C TRP A 316 -1.79 -4.61 11.65
N ASN A 317 -1.35 -5.87 11.71
CA ASN A 317 -1.30 -6.74 10.55
C ASN A 317 -2.26 -7.91 10.68
N ALA A 318 -3.08 -8.12 9.65
CA ALA A 318 -3.77 -9.37 9.38
C ALA A 318 -3.08 -10.04 8.20
N MET A 319 -2.43 -11.19 8.44
CA MET A 319 -1.75 -11.96 7.40
C MET A 319 -2.79 -12.80 6.65
N GLY A 320 -2.88 -12.62 5.35
CA GLY A 320 -3.95 -13.18 4.51
C GLY A 320 -5.18 -12.27 4.46
N HIS A 321 -6.36 -12.88 4.40
CA HIS A 321 -7.62 -12.17 4.16
C HIS A 321 -8.17 -11.56 5.46
N PRO A 322 -8.28 -10.21 5.56
CA PRO A 322 -8.70 -9.55 6.80
C PRO A 322 -10.15 -9.85 7.23
N CYS A 323 -10.98 -10.36 6.34
CA CYS A 323 -12.36 -10.75 6.67
C CYS A 323 -12.43 -11.97 7.60
N CYS A 324 -11.41 -12.85 7.59
CA CYS A 324 -11.35 -14.06 8.42
C CYS A 324 -10.07 -14.16 9.27
N GLN A 325 -9.24 -13.11 9.30
CA GLN A 325 -8.02 -13.08 10.09
C GLN A 325 -8.05 -11.98 11.15
N THR A 326 -7.28 -12.15 12.22
CA THR A 326 -7.15 -11.14 13.27
C THR A 326 -6.01 -10.16 12.95
N PHE A 327 -6.21 -8.89 13.31
CA PHE A 327 -5.18 -7.88 13.27
C PHE A 327 -4.32 -7.92 14.54
N VAL A 328 -3.05 -8.21 14.39
CA VAL A 328 -2.08 -8.30 15.48
C VAL A 328 -1.27 -7.00 15.56
N PRO A 329 -1.14 -6.36 16.76
CA PRO A 329 -0.45 -5.08 16.90
C PRO A 329 1.07 -5.23 17.01
N TRP A 330 1.80 -4.56 16.11
CA TRP A 330 3.25 -4.42 16.06
C TRP A 330 3.63 -3.01 16.48
N TYR A 331 4.24 -2.85 17.64
CA TYR A 331 4.66 -1.56 18.14
C TYR A 331 6.00 -1.11 17.53
N ALA A 332 6.15 0.19 17.31
CA ALA A 332 7.43 0.74 16.83
C ALA A 332 8.62 0.44 17.74
N GLY A 333 8.37 0.19 19.05
CA GLY A 333 9.39 -0.20 20.02
C GLY A 333 9.91 -1.63 19.92
N ILE A 334 9.37 -2.46 19.02
CA ILE A 334 9.86 -3.83 18.81
C ILE A 334 11.28 -3.82 18.24
N THR A 335 12.12 -4.75 18.67
CA THR A 335 13.50 -4.88 18.19
C THR A 335 13.81 -6.20 17.50
N GLU A 336 12.92 -7.19 17.62
CA GLU A 336 13.09 -8.52 17.06
C GLU A 336 11.74 -9.12 16.66
N ALA A 337 11.62 -9.69 15.46
CA ALA A 337 10.45 -10.43 15.02
C ALA A 337 10.54 -11.90 15.49
N PRO A 338 9.39 -12.59 15.72
CA PRO A 338 9.37 -14.03 15.93
C PRO A 338 10.04 -14.80 14.76
N ALA A 339 10.87 -15.80 15.08
CA ALA A 339 11.70 -16.50 14.09
C ALA A 339 10.88 -17.24 13.01
N ASN A 340 9.65 -17.67 13.35
CA ASN A 340 8.74 -18.35 12.42
C ASN A 340 8.03 -17.43 11.42
N LEU A 341 8.36 -16.14 11.45
CA LEU A 341 7.86 -15.13 10.50
C LEU A 341 8.88 -14.74 9.42
N GLY A 342 10.00 -15.44 9.34
CA GLY A 342 11.05 -15.12 8.38
C GLY A 342 11.67 -16.35 7.73
N ARG A 343 12.11 -16.20 6.47
CA ARG A 343 12.88 -17.21 5.72
C ARG A 343 14.34 -17.24 6.13
N PHE A 344 14.88 -16.13 6.59
CA PHE A 344 16.27 -15.95 6.95
C PHE A 344 16.41 -15.68 8.45
N LYS A 345 17.57 -16.04 9.00
CA LYS A 345 17.86 -15.87 10.43
C LYS A 345 17.99 -14.42 10.84
N THR A 346 18.35 -13.53 9.93
CA THR A 346 18.53 -12.10 10.20
C THR A 346 17.84 -11.25 9.15
N ALA A 347 17.41 -10.06 9.55
CA ALA A 347 16.80 -9.09 8.66
C ALA A 347 17.79 -8.58 7.59
N GLN A 348 19.09 -8.48 7.92
CA GLN A 348 20.14 -8.08 6.97
C GLN A 348 20.35 -9.14 5.87
N GLU A 349 20.29 -10.43 6.24
CA GLU A 349 20.35 -11.51 5.24
C GLU A 349 19.12 -11.47 4.32
N ALA A 350 17.94 -11.21 4.89
CA ALA A 350 16.69 -11.06 4.12
C ALA A 350 16.80 -9.88 3.14
N GLU A 351 17.29 -8.73 3.57
CA GLU A 351 17.48 -7.56 2.70
C GLU A 351 18.45 -7.85 1.55
N ALA A 352 19.58 -8.48 1.85
CA ALA A 352 20.58 -8.83 0.85
C ALA A 352 20.08 -9.85 -0.19
N LYS A 353 19.10 -10.69 0.21
CA LYS A 353 18.54 -11.76 -0.63
C LYS A 353 17.12 -11.49 -1.09
N HIS A 354 16.57 -10.31 -0.83
CA HIS A 354 15.16 -9.99 -1.12
C HIS A 354 14.76 -10.32 -2.57
N MET A 355 15.59 -9.94 -3.53
CA MET A 355 15.36 -10.20 -4.96
C MET A 355 15.85 -11.56 -5.43
N SER A 356 16.60 -12.30 -4.59
CA SER A 356 17.00 -13.67 -4.89
C SER A 356 15.91 -14.63 -4.45
N ASP A 357 15.79 -15.77 -5.14
CA ASP A 357 14.83 -16.82 -4.81
C ASP A 357 13.36 -16.37 -4.76
N ALA A 358 12.99 -15.40 -5.60
CA ALA A 358 11.61 -14.89 -5.72
C ALA A 358 10.56 -16.00 -5.96
N LYS A 359 11.00 -17.19 -6.35
CA LYS A 359 10.19 -18.40 -6.51
C LYS A 359 10.41 -19.40 -5.39
N ASP A 360 10.90 -18.93 -4.25
CA ASP A 360 11.11 -19.79 -3.11
C ASP A 360 9.76 -20.39 -2.70
N LYS A 361 9.75 -21.72 -2.66
CA LYS A 361 8.50 -22.43 -2.42
C LYS A 361 8.33 -22.53 -0.91
N HIS A 362 7.22 -22.04 -0.40
CA HIS A 362 6.88 -22.10 1.03
C HIS A 362 7.05 -23.52 1.60
N LYS A 363 6.94 -24.58 0.79
CA LYS A 363 7.23 -25.95 1.22
C LYS A 363 8.67 -26.18 1.74
N ASN A 364 9.60 -25.27 1.45
CA ASN A 364 10.95 -25.31 1.99
C ASN A 364 11.03 -24.78 3.43
N TYR A 365 9.94 -24.20 3.95
CA TYR A 365 9.85 -23.57 5.27
C TYR A 365 8.65 -24.12 6.06
N PRO A 366 8.69 -25.40 6.49
CA PRO A 366 7.54 -26.08 7.09
C PRO A 366 7.09 -25.46 8.42
N ASP A 367 8.00 -24.77 9.14
CA ASP A 367 7.72 -24.15 10.44
C ASP A 367 7.29 -22.67 10.30
N HIS A 368 7.17 -22.14 9.08
CA HIS A 368 6.79 -20.77 8.85
C HIS A 368 5.31 -20.52 9.20
N PHE A 369 5.02 -19.37 9.78
CA PHE A 369 3.65 -18.97 10.16
C PHE A 369 2.69 -18.93 8.96
N TYR A 370 3.20 -18.81 7.74
CA TYR A 370 2.43 -18.88 6.49
C TYR A 370 1.39 -20.02 6.51
N TRP A 371 1.76 -21.20 6.93
CA TRP A 371 0.87 -22.38 6.92
C TRP A 371 -0.35 -22.21 7.80
N LYS A 372 -0.20 -21.49 8.94
CA LYS A 372 -1.31 -21.23 9.85
C LYS A 372 -2.40 -20.37 9.21
N TYR A 373 -2.06 -19.33 8.43
CA TYR A 373 -3.07 -18.51 7.78
C TYR A 373 -3.50 -19.06 6.43
N ALA A 374 -2.63 -19.70 5.67
CA ALA A 374 -2.96 -20.34 4.40
C ALA A 374 -3.95 -21.50 4.56
N ASP A 375 -3.76 -22.31 5.63
CA ASP A 375 -4.63 -23.46 5.91
C ASP A 375 -5.99 -23.06 6.54
N ASN A 376 -6.11 -21.84 7.04
CA ASN A 376 -7.30 -21.35 7.75
C ASN A 376 -8.11 -20.34 6.92
N TRP A 377 -7.94 -20.33 5.61
CA TRP A 377 -8.78 -19.51 4.73
C TRP A 377 -10.23 -20.02 4.70
N ASP A 378 -11.09 -19.34 5.42
CA ASP A 378 -12.54 -19.57 5.40
C ASP A 378 -13.27 -18.22 5.54
N ALA A 379 -13.81 -17.71 4.44
CA ALA A 379 -14.50 -16.43 4.40
C ALA A 379 -15.76 -16.37 5.33
N SER A 380 -16.27 -17.51 5.76
CA SER A 380 -17.38 -17.58 6.70
C SER A 380 -16.95 -17.48 8.17
N TYR A 381 -15.64 -17.58 8.46
CA TYR A 381 -15.12 -17.49 9.82
C TYR A 381 -15.16 -16.05 10.34
N ASP A 382 -15.72 -15.87 11.54
CA ASP A 382 -15.76 -14.57 12.24
C ASP A 382 -14.64 -14.47 13.28
N PRO A 383 -13.56 -13.68 13.02
CA PRO A 383 -12.44 -13.52 13.93
C PRO A 383 -12.74 -12.59 15.13
N SER A 384 -13.96 -12.08 15.28
CA SER A 384 -14.29 -11.04 16.25
C SER A 384 -14.02 -11.44 17.71
N ALA A 385 -14.14 -12.73 18.04
CA ALA A 385 -13.87 -13.22 19.39
C ALA A 385 -12.37 -13.13 19.71
N GLU A 386 -11.53 -13.63 18.84
CA GLU A 386 -10.07 -13.57 18.96
C GLU A 386 -9.57 -12.12 18.92
N GLN A 387 -10.11 -11.29 18.04
CA GLN A 387 -9.78 -9.86 17.99
C GLN A 387 -10.09 -9.14 19.30
N ARG A 388 -11.15 -9.50 20.01
CA ARG A 388 -11.45 -8.96 21.36
C ARG A 388 -10.37 -9.32 22.38
N GLU A 389 -9.86 -10.55 22.35
CA GLU A 389 -8.77 -10.98 23.26
C GLU A 389 -7.45 -10.26 22.91
N ILE A 390 -7.15 -10.04 21.64
CA ILE A 390 -5.99 -9.22 21.22
C ILE A 390 -6.12 -7.78 21.77
N PHE A 391 -7.28 -7.15 21.65
CA PHE A 391 -7.51 -5.82 22.23
C PHE A 391 -7.39 -5.80 23.75
N LYS A 392 -7.81 -6.87 24.44
CA LYS A 392 -7.65 -7.01 25.89
C LYS A 392 -6.16 -7.15 26.27
N ALA A 393 -5.45 -8.02 25.57
CA ALA A 393 -4.01 -8.21 25.77
C ALA A 393 -3.24 -6.90 25.53
N ARG A 394 -3.57 -6.14 24.46
CA ARG A 394 -3.02 -4.82 24.20
C ARG A 394 -3.25 -3.85 25.36
N ARG A 395 -4.50 -3.71 25.82
CA ARG A 395 -4.83 -2.81 26.96
C ARG A 395 -4.09 -3.15 28.23
N GLN A 396 -3.82 -4.44 28.48
CA GLN A 396 -3.03 -4.90 29.61
C GLN A 396 -1.56 -4.52 29.40
N PHE A 397 -0.99 -4.82 28.24
CA PHE A 397 0.39 -4.51 27.89
C PHE A 397 0.69 -3.00 27.99
N GLU A 398 -0.21 -2.14 27.49
CA GLU A 398 -0.02 -0.68 27.56
C GLU A 398 0.02 -0.11 28.99
N LYS A 399 -0.36 -0.90 30.02
CA LYS A 399 -0.24 -0.56 31.43
C LYS A 399 1.02 -1.10 32.12
N GLU A 400 1.67 -2.10 31.53
CA GLU A 400 2.88 -2.75 32.09
C GLU A 400 4.08 -1.81 32.08
N THR A 401 4.99 -1.98 33.06
CA THR A 401 6.27 -1.27 33.13
C THR A 401 7.30 -2.19 33.82
N PRO A 402 8.46 -2.45 33.21
CA PRO A 402 8.87 -1.99 31.87
C PRO A 402 8.12 -2.70 30.74
N LYS A 403 8.19 -2.14 29.52
CA LYS A 403 7.59 -2.73 28.33
C LYS A 403 8.54 -3.75 27.69
N ASP A 404 8.05 -4.95 27.45
CA ASP A 404 8.72 -5.95 26.61
C ASP A 404 7.91 -6.18 25.33
N TYR A 405 8.21 -5.39 24.31
CA TYR A 405 7.54 -5.45 23.02
C TYR A 405 7.77 -6.79 22.31
N ASN A 406 8.96 -7.36 22.44
CA ASN A 406 9.29 -8.64 21.81
C ASN A 406 8.54 -9.79 22.49
N ALA A 407 8.44 -9.81 23.82
CA ALA A 407 7.63 -10.81 24.52
C ALA A 407 6.13 -10.64 24.23
N PHE A 408 5.67 -9.40 24.06
CA PHE A 408 4.28 -9.16 23.71
C PHE A 408 3.89 -9.77 22.35
N ILE A 409 4.69 -9.49 21.30
CA ILE A 409 4.37 -9.99 19.96
C ILE A 409 4.46 -11.51 19.86
N ARG A 410 5.40 -12.16 20.56
CA ARG A 410 5.52 -13.64 20.59
C ARG A 410 4.30 -14.38 21.15
N LYS A 411 3.35 -13.68 21.79
CA LYS A 411 2.10 -14.29 22.26
C LYS A 411 1.15 -14.65 21.13
N PHE A 412 1.33 -14.06 19.94
CA PHE A 412 0.39 -14.18 18.81
C PHE A 412 0.94 -15.03 17.66
N TYR A 413 2.24 -15.25 17.63
CA TYR A 413 2.95 -16.03 16.62
C TYR A 413 3.76 -17.17 17.25
#